data_4575c1908ccc0b07e259060cce4e0488
#
_entry.id   4575c1908ccc0b07e259060cce4e0488
#
_cell.length_a   1.000
_cell.length_b   1.000
_cell.length_c   1.000
_cell.angle_alpha   90.00
_cell.angle_beta   90.00
_cell.angle_gamma   90.00
#
_symmetry.space_group_name_H-M   'P 1'
#
loop_
_entity.id
_entity.type
_entity.pdbx_description
1 polymer ?
#
loop_
_entity_poly.entity_id
_entity_poly.type
_entity_poly.pdbx_seq_one_letter_code
_entity_poly.pdbx_strand_id
1 'polypeptide(L)'
;CENFSADITRLDYQLQGADLPKQGIRGEGSLKARWEDLNKRLSISNLNLKANESSLRGGLAVVLNDKPTWQLDLTSDNLNLDTLLVRAPLADENGEDAQTAQAAVLPRPVISGSGELPAWSVLNSSDGSATLQFANLRWRGLAFTNVDARMVNKNGQLSVERLRGDLGAGRISLPGSVDASGTPVHAVFKPEVSNIEIASILKAFDYPLAVSGSLSMNGEFSGDSIDAQAFRRSWQGKASVEMANSRLEGMNFQQLVQRAVTRNNNDVQAQQDYDDATVMAHFSASATL
;
A
#
# COMPACT_ATOMS: atom_id res chain seq x y z
N CYS A 1 1.30 31.20 28.62
CA CYS A 1 0.62 29.96 29.05
C CYS A 1 1.49 29.27 30.11
N GLU A 2 0.86 28.66 31.08
CA GLU A 2 1.55 27.86 32.08
C GLU A 2 1.71 26.41 31.60
N ASN A 3 2.70 25.71 32.17
CA ASN A 3 2.81 24.28 31.92
C ASN A 3 1.58 23.57 32.46
N PHE A 4 1.06 22.59 31.73
CA PHE A 4 0.00 21.72 32.23
C PHE A 4 0.26 20.26 31.92
N SER A 5 -0.34 19.39 32.69
CA SER A 5 -0.40 17.98 32.44
C SER A 5 -1.80 17.44 32.71
N ALA A 6 -2.22 16.49 31.90
CA ALA A 6 -3.50 15.80 32.05
C ALA A 6 -3.26 14.30 31.95
N ASP A 7 -3.90 13.57 32.86
CA ASP A 7 -3.93 12.10 32.81
C ASP A 7 -5.39 11.71 32.53
N ILE A 8 -5.64 11.29 31.29
CA ILE A 8 -6.98 10.89 30.83
C ILE A 8 -7.02 9.36 30.90
N THR A 9 -7.60 8.87 31.97
CA THR A 9 -7.69 7.42 32.23
C THR A 9 -8.79 6.74 31.42
N ARG A 10 -9.77 7.51 30.96
CA ARG A 10 -10.84 7.04 30.08
C ARG A 10 -11.25 8.14 29.10
N LEU A 11 -11.20 7.79 27.83
CA LEU A 11 -11.66 8.61 26.72
C LEU A 11 -12.57 7.76 25.85
N ASP A 12 -13.85 8.12 25.81
CA ASP A 12 -14.78 7.52 24.84
C ASP A 12 -14.79 8.44 23.61
N TYR A 13 -14.55 7.86 22.43
CA TYR A 13 -14.47 8.65 21.20
C TYR A 13 -15.33 8.06 20.09
N GLN A 14 -15.74 8.91 19.19
CA GLN A 14 -16.41 8.54 17.95
C GLN A 14 -15.77 9.32 16.80
N LEU A 15 -15.27 8.60 15.80
CA LEU A 15 -14.72 9.17 14.59
C LEU A 15 -15.71 9.02 13.45
N GLN A 16 -15.86 10.07 12.66
CA GLN A 16 -16.66 10.10 11.45
C GLN A 16 -15.86 10.72 10.32
N GLY A 17 -16.00 10.22 9.12
CA GLY A 17 -15.30 10.71 7.93
C GLY A 17 -15.72 9.96 6.68
N ALA A 18 -15.35 10.50 5.52
CA ALA A 18 -15.73 9.93 4.23
C ALA A 18 -15.19 8.49 4.03
N ASP A 19 -14.00 8.22 4.56
CA ASP A 19 -13.32 6.93 4.43
C ASP A 19 -13.61 5.97 5.61
N LEU A 20 -14.53 6.36 6.50
CA LEU A 20 -14.91 5.57 7.66
C LEU A 20 -16.28 4.90 7.44
N PRO A 21 -16.59 3.80 8.16
CA PRO A 21 -17.92 3.21 8.12
C PRO A 21 -19.03 4.22 8.38
N LYS A 22 -20.19 4.08 7.76
CA LYS A 22 -21.30 5.03 7.89
C LYS A 22 -21.74 5.29 9.34
N GLN A 23 -21.63 4.30 10.21
CA GLN A 23 -21.85 4.42 11.65
C GLN A 23 -20.68 5.09 12.40
N GLY A 24 -19.58 5.37 11.70
CA GLY A 24 -18.33 5.81 12.30
C GLY A 24 -17.60 4.71 13.05
N ILE A 25 -16.48 5.07 13.65
CA ILE A 25 -15.72 4.20 14.55
C ILE A 25 -15.93 4.69 15.96
N ARG A 26 -16.39 3.78 16.83
CA ARG A 26 -16.48 4.04 18.26
C ARG A 26 -15.39 3.27 18.97
N GLY A 27 -14.76 3.91 19.92
CA GLY A 27 -13.73 3.29 20.69
C GLY A 27 -13.54 3.95 22.04
N GLU A 28 -12.66 3.35 22.80
CA GLU A 28 -12.24 3.84 24.10
C GLU A 28 -10.72 3.95 24.15
N GLY A 29 -10.23 4.76 25.05
CA GLY A 29 -8.80 4.93 25.19
C GLY A 29 -8.39 5.63 26.45
N SER A 30 -7.09 5.81 26.58
CA SER A 30 -6.43 6.57 27.62
C SER A 30 -5.18 7.23 27.06
N LEU A 31 -4.77 8.32 27.66
CA LEU A 31 -3.52 8.99 27.31
C LEU A 31 -3.06 9.90 28.42
N LYS A 32 -1.78 10.28 28.38
CA LYS A 32 -1.21 11.36 29.17
C LYS A 32 -0.79 12.49 28.24
N ALA A 33 -1.25 13.70 28.52
CA ALA A 33 -0.86 14.89 27.78
C ALA A 33 -0.04 15.83 28.69
N ARG A 34 0.99 16.43 28.12
CA ARG A 34 1.82 17.41 28.80
C ARG A 34 2.15 18.55 27.85
N TRP A 35 1.95 19.76 28.33
CA TRP A 35 2.40 20.97 27.66
C TRP A 35 3.51 21.65 28.44
N GLU A 36 4.56 22.02 27.76
CA GLU A 36 5.70 22.77 28.26
C GLU A 36 5.81 24.10 27.52
N ASP A 37 5.42 25.19 28.20
CA ASP A 37 5.36 26.49 27.55
C ASP A 37 6.73 27.02 27.12
N LEU A 38 7.77 26.80 27.92
CA LEU A 38 9.13 27.26 27.63
C LEU A 38 9.65 26.69 26.30
N ASN A 39 9.39 25.41 26.07
CA ASN A 39 9.85 24.70 24.89
C ASN A 39 8.82 24.62 23.78
N LYS A 40 7.61 25.18 24.00
CA LYS A 40 6.46 25.05 23.10
C LYS A 40 6.18 23.58 22.71
N ARG A 41 6.34 22.68 23.69
CA ARG A 41 6.28 21.25 23.45
C ARG A 41 4.98 20.65 23.98
N LEU A 42 4.25 20.01 23.08
CA LEU A 42 3.14 19.11 23.40
C LEU A 42 3.63 17.67 23.33
N SER A 43 3.44 16.92 24.40
CA SER A 43 3.73 15.49 24.46
C SER A 43 2.47 14.72 24.79
N ILE A 44 2.16 13.72 23.98
CA ILE A 44 1.14 12.72 24.27
C ILE A 44 1.88 11.41 24.49
N SER A 45 1.74 10.82 25.66
CA SER A 45 2.36 9.57 26.03
C SER A 45 1.34 8.57 26.57
N ASN A 46 1.73 7.32 26.64
CA ASN A 46 0.88 6.24 27.10
C ASN A 46 -0.48 6.22 26.38
N LEU A 47 -0.48 6.62 25.10
CA LEU A 47 -1.66 6.53 24.27
C LEU A 47 -2.05 5.06 24.15
N ASN A 48 -3.31 4.77 24.45
CA ASN A 48 -3.88 3.45 24.28
C ASN A 48 -5.30 3.63 23.74
N LEU A 49 -5.48 3.28 22.48
CA LEU A 49 -6.77 3.35 21.80
C LEU A 49 -7.24 1.96 21.45
N LYS A 50 -8.52 1.70 21.63
CA LYS A 50 -9.18 0.46 21.27
C LYS A 50 -10.44 0.75 20.49
N ALA A 51 -10.65 0.01 19.42
CA ALA A 51 -11.87 0.04 18.62
C ALA A 51 -12.09 -1.37 18.04
N ASN A 52 -13.19 -2.02 18.41
CA ASN A 52 -13.45 -3.42 18.07
C ASN A 52 -12.26 -4.31 18.51
N GLU A 53 -11.74 -5.12 17.59
CA GLU A 53 -10.56 -5.96 17.82
C GLU A 53 -9.22 -5.22 17.63
N SER A 54 -9.27 -3.97 17.22
CA SER A 54 -8.05 -3.19 16.94
C SER A 54 -7.58 -2.43 18.17
N SER A 55 -6.28 -2.34 18.34
CA SER A 55 -5.63 -1.54 19.37
C SER A 55 -4.48 -0.72 18.79
N LEU A 56 -4.24 0.44 19.35
CA LEU A 56 -3.13 1.31 18.99
C LEU A 56 -2.54 1.93 20.24
N ARG A 57 -1.23 1.81 20.39
CA ARG A 57 -0.49 2.34 21.54
C ARG A 57 0.67 3.19 21.06
N GLY A 58 1.09 4.11 21.89
CA GLY A 58 2.29 4.86 21.58
C GLY A 58 2.29 6.27 22.13
N GLY A 59 2.89 7.18 21.35
CA GLY A 59 3.01 8.58 21.72
C GLY A 59 3.31 9.49 20.54
N LEU A 60 3.09 10.76 20.80
CA LEU A 60 3.38 11.84 19.87
C LEU A 60 4.03 12.98 20.65
N ALA A 61 5.11 13.52 20.14
CA ALA A 61 5.70 14.77 20.62
C ALA A 61 5.73 15.78 19.48
N VAL A 62 5.30 17.01 19.76
CA VAL A 62 5.33 18.12 18.80
C VAL A 62 5.96 19.33 19.47
N VAL A 63 6.93 19.94 18.82
CA VAL A 63 7.51 21.22 19.22
C VAL A 63 7.03 22.29 18.24
N LEU A 64 6.33 23.29 18.75
CA LEU A 64 5.71 24.36 17.97
C LEU A 64 6.65 25.57 17.89
N ASN A 65 7.60 25.50 16.97
CA ASN A 65 8.48 26.60 16.60
C ASN A 65 8.03 27.20 15.27
N ASP A 66 8.79 28.11 14.71
CA ASP A 66 8.58 28.66 13.35
C ASP A 66 8.48 27.53 12.32
N LYS A 67 9.26 26.48 12.48
CA LYS A 67 9.11 25.22 11.77
C LYS A 67 8.85 24.11 12.78
N PRO A 68 7.59 23.64 12.88
CA PRO A 68 7.24 22.59 13.83
C PRO A 68 8.04 21.31 13.60
N THR A 69 8.41 20.66 14.69
CA THR A 69 9.01 19.32 14.65
C THR A 69 8.11 18.33 15.38
N TRP A 70 8.05 17.11 14.86
CA TRP A 70 7.19 16.08 15.44
C TRP A 70 7.89 14.72 15.47
N GLN A 71 7.52 13.93 16.44
CA GLN A 71 7.95 12.53 16.57
C GLN A 71 6.74 11.69 16.93
N LEU A 72 6.50 10.65 16.12
CA LEU A 72 5.39 9.72 16.28
C LEU A 72 5.94 8.31 16.45
N ASP A 73 5.53 7.63 17.52
CA ASP A 73 5.86 6.24 17.80
C ASP A 73 4.56 5.49 18.07
N LEU A 74 4.20 4.55 17.22
CA LEU A 74 2.99 3.75 17.34
C LEU A 74 3.30 2.26 17.28
N THR A 75 2.61 1.51 18.12
CA THR A 75 2.62 0.06 18.14
C THR A 75 1.20 -0.49 18.19
N SER A 76 1.00 -1.67 17.63
CA SER A 76 -0.26 -2.39 17.72
C SER A 76 -0.01 -3.89 17.80
N ASP A 77 -0.78 -4.58 18.63
CA ASP A 77 -0.81 -6.04 18.63
C ASP A 77 -1.72 -6.56 17.52
N ASN A 78 -2.80 -5.83 17.23
CA ASN A 78 -3.75 -6.16 16.18
C ASN A 78 -4.40 -4.89 15.63
N LEU A 79 -4.27 -4.66 14.34
CA LEU A 79 -4.88 -3.55 13.62
C LEU A 79 -5.61 -4.08 12.39
N ASN A 80 -6.94 -4.04 12.42
CA ASN A 80 -7.78 -4.49 11.32
C ASN A 80 -8.34 -3.30 10.53
N LEU A 81 -7.64 -2.92 9.47
CA LEU A 81 -8.06 -1.80 8.61
C LEU A 81 -9.33 -2.14 7.81
N ASP A 82 -9.63 -3.41 7.59
CA ASP A 82 -10.85 -3.82 6.86
C ASP A 82 -12.13 -3.51 7.65
N THR A 83 -12.04 -3.41 8.97
CA THR A 83 -13.16 -3.01 9.83
C THR A 83 -13.15 -1.52 10.19
N LEU A 84 -12.00 -0.87 10.11
CA LEU A 84 -11.83 0.54 10.46
C LEU A 84 -12.02 1.48 9.26
N LEU A 85 -11.79 1.00 8.04
CA LEU A 85 -11.89 1.80 6.82
C LEU A 85 -12.96 1.23 5.89
N VAL A 86 -13.68 2.10 5.21
CA VAL A 86 -14.54 1.68 4.12
C VAL A 86 -13.65 1.35 2.93
N ARG A 87 -13.82 0.15 2.38
CA ARG A 87 -13.20 -0.20 1.12
C ARG A 87 -13.76 0.74 0.05
N ALA A 88 -12.94 1.64 -0.46
CA ALA A 88 -13.32 2.45 -1.60
C ALA A 88 -13.66 1.50 -2.75
N PRO A 89 -14.86 1.57 -3.37
CA PRO A 89 -15.12 0.82 -4.58
C PRO A 89 -14.05 1.21 -5.58
N LEU A 90 -13.49 0.19 -6.25
CA LEU A 90 -12.69 0.43 -7.43
C LEU A 90 -13.57 1.24 -8.37
N ALA A 91 -13.17 2.44 -8.75
CA ALA A 91 -13.98 3.31 -9.58
C ALA A 91 -14.33 2.54 -10.86
N ASP A 92 -15.59 2.15 -10.96
CA ASP A 92 -16.16 1.70 -12.22
C ASP A 92 -16.11 2.88 -13.17
N GLU A 93 -15.16 2.88 -14.09
CA GLU A 93 -15.25 3.67 -15.30
C GLU A 93 -16.36 3.06 -16.19
N ASN A 94 -17.58 3.06 -15.68
CA ASN A 94 -18.78 2.74 -16.46
C ASN A 94 -19.57 4.02 -16.72
N GLY A 95 -19.05 4.82 -17.61
CA GLY A 95 -19.83 5.58 -18.54
C GLY A 95 -19.76 4.88 -19.89
N GLU A 96 -20.84 4.21 -20.25
CA GLU A 96 -21.27 3.87 -21.60
C GLU A 96 -20.60 2.69 -22.33
N ASP A 97 -21.47 1.71 -22.67
CA ASP A 97 -21.43 0.77 -23.77
C ASP A 97 -20.44 -0.41 -23.71
N ALA A 98 -20.84 -1.41 -22.92
CA ALA A 98 -20.42 -2.78 -23.13
C ALA A 98 -21.20 -3.41 -24.34
N GLN A 99 -20.74 -3.12 -25.53
CA GLN A 99 -20.98 -4.01 -26.68
C GLN A 99 -19.85 -3.84 -27.71
N THR A 100 -19.25 -4.99 -28.03
CA THR A 100 -18.19 -5.19 -29.02
C THR A 100 -16.76 -4.80 -28.64
N ALA A 101 -16.03 -5.77 -28.08
CA ALA A 101 -14.73 -6.19 -28.65
C ALA A 101 -14.11 -7.28 -27.77
N GLN A 102 -14.13 -8.50 -28.23
CA GLN A 102 -13.21 -9.55 -27.82
C GLN A 102 -11.77 -9.21 -28.30
N ALA A 103 -11.17 -8.27 -27.63
CA ALA A 103 -9.71 -8.12 -27.64
C ALA A 103 -9.24 -8.45 -26.22
N ALA A 104 -8.29 -9.36 -26.09
CA ALA A 104 -7.66 -9.65 -24.83
C ALA A 104 -7.03 -8.35 -24.29
N VAL A 105 -7.80 -7.62 -23.50
CA VAL A 105 -7.33 -6.45 -22.78
C VAL A 105 -6.48 -7.00 -21.63
N LEU A 106 -5.17 -6.78 -21.70
CA LEU A 106 -4.30 -6.99 -20.56
C LEU A 106 -4.90 -6.26 -19.37
N PRO A 107 -5.12 -6.94 -18.24
CA PRO A 107 -5.72 -6.31 -17.09
C PRO A 107 -4.85 -5.16 -16.62
N ARG A 108 -5.46 -4.01 -16.43
CA ARG A 108 -4.78 -2.80 -15.96
C ARG A 108 -4.70 -2.85 -14.45
N PRO A 109 -3.54 -2.59 -13.83
CA PRO A 109 -3.46 -2.46 -12.38
C PRO A 109 -4.35 -1.29 -11.95
N VAL A 110 -5.39 -1.58 -11.20
CA VAL A 110 -6.28 -0.56 -10.66
C VAL A 110 -5.74 -0.15 -9.30
N ILE A 111 -4.93 0.88 -9.27
CA ILE A 111 -4.65 1.61 -8.06
C ILE A 111 -5.72 2.69 -7.96
N SER A 112 -6.84 2.37 -7.35
CA SER A 112 -7.86 3.36 -7.06
C SER A 112 -7.58 4.01 -5.72
N GLY A 113 -7.25 5.27 -5.78
CA GLY A 113 -7.18 6.17 -4.67
C GLY A 113 -7.40 7.57 -5.18
N SER A 114 -8.66 8.00 -5.25
CA SER A 114 -9.02 9.41 -5.27
C SER A 114 -9.11 9.96 -3.84
N GLY A 115 -8.40 9.37 -2.88
CA GLY A 115 -8.12 10.02 -1.62
C GLY A 115 -7.13 11.15 -1.91
N GLU A 116 -7.50 12.38 -1.64
CA GLU A 116 -6.51 13.44 -1.53
C GLU A 116 -5.46 12.96 -0.52
N LEU A 117 -4.28 12.62 -1.02
CA LEU A 117 -3.13 12.34 -0.18
C LEU A 117 -2.95 13.54 0.75
N PRO A 118 -2.59 13.33 2.03
CA PRO A 118 -2.39 14.40 2.97
C PRO A 118 -1.56 15.49 2.30
N ALA A 119 -2.02 16.73 2.42
CA ALA A 119 -1.44 17.85 1.70
C ALA A 119 0.08 17.84 1.88
N TRP A 120 0.81 17.64 0.81
CA TRP A 120 2.28 17.57 0.80
C TRP A 120 2.91 18.81 1.44
N SER A 121 2.13 19.90 1.54
CA SER A 121 2.48 21.12 2.26
C SER A 121 2.87 20.88 3.71
N VAL A 122 2.31 19.88 4.37
CA VAL A 122 2.68 19.52 5.76
C VAL A 122 4.13 19.05 5.83
N LEU A 123 4.60 18.31 4.82
CA LEU A 123 5.98 17.85 4.76
C LEU A 123 6.95 19.02 4.57
N ASN A 124 6.57 20.05 3.83
CA ASN A 124 7.40 21.24 3.62
C ASN A 124 7.43 22.15 4.85
N SER A 125 6.33 22.21 5.59
CA SER A 125 6.16 23.12 6.72
C SER A 125 6.61 22.54 8.07
N SER A 126 6.98 21.26 8.14
CA SER A 126 7.40 20.61 9.38
C SER A 126 8.48 19.57 9.14
N ASP A 127 9.28 19.29 10.15
CA ASP A 127 10.24 18.19 10.16
C ASP A 127 9.81 17.15 11.20
N GLY A 128 10.14 15.90 10.98
CA GLY A 128 9.78 14.88 11.96
C GLY A 128 10.17 13.47 11.60
N SER A 129 9.79 12.56 12.46
CA SER A 129 10.01 11.12 12.28
C SER A 129 8.81 10.32 12.78
N ALA A 130 8.58 9.17 12.17
CA ALA A 130 7.60 8.21 12.61
C ALA A 130 8.21 6.81 12.66
N THR A 131 7.88 6.08 13.71
CA THR A 131 8.18 4.66 13.85
C THR A 131 6.88 3.92 14.12
N LEU A 132 6.61 2.90 13.32
CA LEU A 132 5.40 2.08 13.41
C LEU A 132 5.80 0.61 13.55
N GLN A 133 5.20 -0.10 14.48
CA GLN A 133 5.41 -1.53 14.71
C GLN A 133 4.08 -2.21 14.96
N PHE A 134 3.62 -3.02 14.02
CA PHE A 134 2.36 -3.74 14.10
C PHE A 134 2.63 -5.24 14.05
N ALA A 135 2.27 -5.95 15.12
CA ALA A 135 2.42 -7.40 15.18
C ALA A 135 1.50 -8.08 14.17
N ASN A 136 0.26 -7.62 14.07
CA ASN A 136 -0.73 -8.11 13.12
C ASN A 136 -1.46 -6.91 12.49
N LEU A 137 -1.46 -6.86 11.18
CA LEU A 137 -2.17 -5.87 10.38
C LEU A 137 -3.01 -6.57 9.31
N ARG A 138 -4.30 -6.30 9.30
CA ARG A 138 -5.19 -6.79 8.23
C ARG A 138 -5.59 -5.64 7.31
N TRP A 139 -5.39 -5.85 6.03
CA TRP A 139 -5.76 -4.90 4.99
C TRP A 139 -6.12 -5.61 3.69
N ARG A 140 -7.29 -5.31 3.13
CA ARG A 140 -7.84 -5.95 1.93
C ARG A 140 -7.86 -7.49 2.00
N GLY A 141 -8.18 -8.03 3.17
CA GLY A 141 -8.16 -9.48 3.41
C GLY A 141 -6.77 -10.09 3.55
N LEU A 142 -5.70 -9.31 3.36
CA LEU A 142 -4.32 -9.75 3.58
C LEU A 142 -3.95 -9.63 5.06
N ALA A 143 -3.38 -10.69 5.62
CA ALA A 143 -2.92 -10.75 7.00
C ALA A 143 -1.39 -10.56 7.03
N PHE A 144 -0.96 -9.33 7.30
CA PHE A 144 0.46 -9.02 7.51
C PHE A 144 0.85 -9.25 8.97
N THR A 145 2.06 -9.70 9.19
CA THR A 145 2.69 -9.81 10.49
C THR A 145 4.02 -9.08 10.52
N ASN A 146 4.49 -8.73 11.73
CA ASN A 146 5.79 -8.08 11.92
C ASN A 146 5.98 -6.84 11.03
N VAL A 147 4.95 -6.03 10.90
CA VAL A 147 5.02 -4.78 10.15
C VAL A 147 5.89 -3.78 10.91
N ASP A 148 6.90 -3.26 10.24
CA ASP A 148 7.87 -2.32 10.80
C ASP A 148 8.11 -1.20 9.78
N ALA A 149 7.89 0.03 10.20
CA ALA A 149 8.11 1.21 9.37
C ALA A 149 8.88 2.28 10.14
N ARG A 150 9.82 2.91 9.46
CA ARG A 150 10.52 4.10 9.93
C ARG A 150 10.60 5.12 8.81
N MET A 151 10.11 6.31 9.09
CA MET A 151 10.10 7.43 8.16
C MET A 151 10.70 8.67 8.83
N VAL A 152 11.44 9.44 8.05
CA VAL A 152 12.03 10.72 8.48
C VAL A 152 11.72 11.77 7.43
N ASN A 153 11.10 12.86 7.86
CA ASN A 153 10.85 14.02 7.00
C ASN A 153 11.74 15.17 7.39
N LYS A 154 12.43 15.74 6.44
CA LYS A 154 13.24 16.94 6.60
C LYS A 154 13.13 17.85 5.38
N ASN A 155 12.65 19.07 5.59
CA ASN A 155 12.53 20.08 4.52
C ASN A 155 11.74 19.59 3.30
N GLY A 156 10.65 18.86 3.52
CA GLY A 156 9.83 18.31 2.44
C GLY A 156 10.39 17.04 1.79
N GLN A 157 11.51 16.54 2.26
CA GLN A 157 12.09 15.28 1.82
C GLN A 157 11.77 14.19 2.83
N LEU A 158 10.82 13.34 2.48
CA LEU A 158 10.43 12.18 3.27
C LEU A 158 11.27 10.98 2.86
N SER A 159 12.06 10.45 3.79
CA SER A 159 12.79 9.20 3.64
C SER A 159 12.01 8.08 4.31
N VAL A 160 11.63 7.06 3.55
CA VAL A 160 11.08 5.80 4.06
C VAL A 160 12.25 4.84 4.24
N GLU A 161 12.89 4.90 5.40
CA GLU A 161 14.08 4.11 5.70
C GLU A 161 13.76 2.62 5.78
N ARG A 162 12.60 2.29 6.35
CA ARG A 162 12.04 0.94 6.41
C ARG A 162 10.53 1.02 6.22
N LEU A 163 10.01 0.10 5.45
CA LEU A 163 8.60 -0.25 5.39
C LEU A 163 8.56 -1.71 4.97
N ARG A 164 8.34 -2.60 5.91
CA ARG A 164 8.38 -4.03 5.67
C ARG A 164 7.34 -4.78 6.48
N GLY A 165 6.97 -5.94 6.01
CA GLY A 165 6.07 -6.86 6.70
C GLY A 165 6.16 -8.25 6.12
N ASP A 166 5.73 -9.24 6.90
CA ASP A 166 5.60 -10.61 6.46
C ASP A 166 4.16 -10.86 5.99
N LEU A 167 4.00 -11.63 4.93
CA LEU A 167 2.71 -12.05 4.41
C LEU A 167 2.79 -13.55 4.07
N GLY A 168 2.09 -14.38 4.85
CA GLY A 168 2.24 -15.82 4.76
C GLY A 168 3.68 -16.25 5.00
N ALA A 169 4.25 -17.00 4.09
CA ALA A 169 5.64 -17.44 4.14
C ALA A 169 6.63 -16.42 3.54
N GLY A 170 6.14 -15.32 3.00
CA GLY A 170 6.94 -14.33 2.28
C GLY A 170 7.10 -13.02 3.01
N ARG A 171 7.84 -12.12 2.40
CA ARG A 171 8.15 -10.78 2.92
C ARG A 171 8.03 -9.73 1.84
N ILE A 172 7.52 -8.56 2.24
CA ILE A 172 7.47 -7.36 1.41
C ILE A 172 8.28 -6.27 2.12
N SER A 173 9.14 -5.59 1.38
CA SER A 173 9.90 -4.42 1.81
C SER A 173 9.79 -3.33 0.76
N LEU A 174 9.49 -2.10 1.18
CA LEU A 174 9.26 -0.96 0.29
C LEU A 174 9.97 0.31 0.81
N PRO A 175 11.31 0.31 0.90
CA PRO A 175 12.03 1.54 1.20
C PRO A 175 11.95 2.52 0.03
N GLY A 176 12.14 3.79 0.31
CA GLY A 176 12.07 4.81 -0.72
C GLY A 176 12.18 6.22 -0.19
N SER A 177 11.85 7.18 -1.04
CA SER A 177 11.83 8.59 -0.68
C SER A 177 10.77 9.35 -1.49
N VAL A 178 10.28 10.42 -0.88
CA VAL A 178 9.35 11.35 -1.52
C VAL A 178 9.90 12.75 -1.33
N ASP A 179 10.15 13.44 -2.42
CA ASP A 179 10.53 14.87 -2.42
C ASP A 179 9.30 15.72 -2.74
N ALA A 180 8.75 16.31 -1.68
CA ALA A 180 7.61 17.21 -1.75
C ALA A 180 8.03 18.69 -1.74
N SER A 181 9.33 19.02 -1.81
CA SER A 181 9.83 20.38 -1.81
C SER A 181 9.55 21.12 -3.14
N GLY A 182 9.30 20.35 -4.20
CA GLY A 182 8.97 20.86 -5.53
C GLY A 182 7.54 20.51 -5.97
N THR A 183 7.17 21.04 -7.13
CA THR A 183 5.93 20.67 -7.83
C THR A 183 6.30 20.33 -9.28
N PRO A 184 6.05 19.10 -9.73
CA PRO A 184 5.38 18.00 -9.04
C PRO A 184 6.21 17.37 -7.92
N VAL A 185 5.54 16.63 -7.04
CA VAL A 185 6.18 15.80 -6.02
C VAL A 185 6.89 14.64 -6.70
N HIS A 186 8.15 14.40 -6.39
CA HIS A 186 8.92 13.29 -6.95
C HIS A 186 9.09 12.16 -5.96
N ALA A 187 8.92 10.91 -6.38
CA ALA A 187 9.07 9.75 -5.54
C ALA A 187 9.97 8.67 -6.16
N VAL A 188 10.69 7.97 -5.30
CA VAL A 188 11.53 6.82 -5.67
C VAL A 188 11.24 5.71 -4.67
N PHE A 189 10.92 4.51 -5.16
CA PHE A 189 10.73 3.32 -4.33
C PHE A 189 11.54 2.14 -4.85
N LYS A 190 12.03 1.33 -3.91
CA LYS A 190 12.83 0.14 -4.18
C LYS A 190 12.17 -1.09 -3.56
N PRO A 191 11.09 -1.61 -4.19
CA PRO A 191 10.40 -2.77 -3.67
C PRO A 191 11.28 -4.02 -3.70
N GLU A 192 11.20 -4.77 -2.61
CA GLU A 192 11.75 -6.12 -2.48
C GLU A 192 10.65 -7.03 -1.98
N VAL A 193 10.28 -7.99 -2.79
CA VAL A 193 9.23 -8.97 -2.52
C VAL A 193 9.85 -10.35 -2.61
N SER A 194 9.64 -11.18 -1.62
CA SER A 194 10.12 -12.56 -1.64
C SER A 194 9.04 -13.54 -1.22
N ASN A 195 8.87 -14.59 -2.01
CA ASN A 195 8.02 -15.74 -1.73
C ASN A 195 6.57 -15.36 -1.35
N ILE A 196 5.96 -14.46 -2.10
CA ILE A 196 4.57 -14.04 -1.90
C ILE A 196 3.64 -14.84 -2.82
N GLU A 197 2.56 -15.40 -2.25
CA GLU A 197 1.50 -16.04 -3.05
C GLU A 197 0.74 -14.98 -3.85
N ILE A 198 0.90 -15.01 -5.18
CA ILE A 198 0.36 -13.96 -6.06
C ILE A 198 -1.17 -13.97 -6.11
N ALA A 199 -1.82 -15.14 -5.97
CA ALA A 199 -3.27 -15.22 -5.99
C ALA A 199 -3.92 -14.41 -4.87
N SER A 200 -3.30 -14.36 -3.71
CA SER A 200 -3.76 -13.56 -2.56
C SER A 200 -3.71 -12.06 -2.86
N ILE A 201 -2.66 -11.61 -3.52
CA ILE A 201 -2.51 -10.20 -3.92
C ILE A 201 -3.55 -9.83 -4.99
N LEU A 202 -3.69 -10.65 -6.03
CA LEU A 202 -4.67 -10.41 -7.09
C LEU A 202 -6.09 -10.34 -6.54
N LYS A 203 -6.44 -11.26 -5.63
CA LYS A 203 -7.74 -11.25 -4.95
C LYS A 203 -7.94 -10.00 -4.09
N ALA A 204 -6.92 -9.58 -3.35
CA ALA A 204 -6.99 -8.38 -2.51
C ALA A 204 -7.29 -7.11 -3.31
N PHE A 205 -6.83 -7.06 -4.56
CA PHE A 205 -7.04 -5.93 -5.46
C PHE A 205 -8.14 -6.17 -6.50
N ASP A 206 -8.96 -7.22 -6.33
CA ASP A 206 -10.06 -7.58 -7.23
C ASP A 206 -9.61 -7.72 -8.70
N TYR A 207 -8.40 -8.23 -8.88
CA TYR A 207 -7.82 -8.38 -10.20
C TYR A 207 -8.35 -9.65 -10.88
N PRO A 208 -8.89 -9.58 -12.11
CA PRO A 208 -9.62 -10.68 -12.73
C PRO A 208 -8.73 -11.76 -13.34
N LEU A 209 -7.52 -11.93 -12.89
CA LEU A 209 -6.61 -12.98 -13.34
C LEU A 209 -6.52 -14.12 -12.34
N ALA A 210 -6.73 -15.33 -12.81
CA ALA A 210 -6.51 -16.55 -12.05
C ALA A 210 -5.05 -17.02 -12.21
N VAL A 211 -4.16 -16.39 -11.48
CA VAL A 211 -2.74 -16.77 -11.40
C VAL A 211 -2.43 -17.19 -9.98
N SER A 212 -1.78 -18.33 -9.83
CA SER A 212 -1.23 -18.81 -8.57
C SER A 212 0.27 -19.01 -8.70
N GLY A 213 0.95 -19.10 -7.58
CA GLY A 213 2.40 -19.31 -7.51
C GLY A 213 3.08 -18.33 -6.59
N SER A 214 4.35 -18.57 -6.35
CA SER A 214 5.20 -17.77 -5.48
C SER A 214 5.92 -16.72 -6.30
N LEU A 215 5.71 -15.44 -5.92
CA LEU A 215 6.33 -14.28 -6.54
C LEU A 215 7.51 -13.78 -5.71
N SER A 216 8.63 -13.55 -6.37
CA SER A 216 9.74 -12.77 -5.85
C SER A 216 10.08 -11.66 -6.85
N MET A 217 10.33 -10.47 -6.34
CA MET A 217 10.58 -9.29 -7.18
C MET A 217 11.51 -8.34 -6.44
N ASN A 218 12.43 -7.74 -7.17
CA ASN A 218 13.14 -6.56 -6.75
C ASN A 218 13.16 -5.53 -7.87
N GLY A 219 13.19 -4.27 -7.52
CA GLY A 219 13.15 -3.22 -8.52
C GLY A 219 13.45 -1.85 -7.95
N GLU A 220 13.46 -0.89 -8.83
CA GLU A 220 13.55 0.53 -8.52
C GLU A 220 12.60 1.28 -9.45
N PHE A 221 11.72 2.08 -8.87
CA PHE A 221 10.72 2.85 -9.59
C PHE A 221 10.77 4.29 -9.13
N SER A 222 10.63 5.20 -10.06
CA SER A 222 10.55 6.62 -9.77
C SER A 222 9.51 7.31 -10.65
N GLY A 223 8.95 8.39 -10.15
CA GLY A 223 7.97 9.15 -10.90
C GLY A 223 7.51 10.40 -10.18
N ASP A 224 6.77 11.21 -10.92
CA ASP A 224 6.19 12.43 -10.42
C ASP A 224 4.75 12.17 -10.01
N SER A 225 4.39 12.63 -8.82
CA SER A 225 3.11 12.41 -8.16
C SER A 225 2.84 10.95 -7.78
N ILE A 226 2.06 10.74 -6.74
CA ILE A 226 1.70 9.41 -6.22
C ILE A 226 0.18 9.24 -6.35
N ASP A 227 -0.33 9.39 -7.54
CA ASP A 227 -1.72 9.12 -7.87
C ASP A 227 -1.85 8.11 -9.02
N ALA A 228 -3.03 7.54 -9.17
CA ALA A 228 -3.25 6.49 -10.16
C ALA A 228 -3.06 6.95 -11.62
N GLN A 229 -3.29 8.24 -11.91
CA GLN A 229 -3.09 8.77 -13.26
C GLN A 229 -1.62 9.05 -13.53
N ALA A 230 -0.92 9.64 -12.55
CA ALA A 230 0.50 9.91 -12.62
C ALA A 230 1.33 8.65 -12.76
N PHE A 231 0.93 7.58 -12.06
CA PHE A 231 1.59 6.27 -12.16
C PHE A 231 1.66 5.75 -13.60
N ARG A 232 0.66 6.04 -14.42
CA ARG A 232 0.63 5.63 -15.83
C ARG A 232 1.44 6.52 -16.76
N ARG A 233 1.76 7.75 -16.36
CA ARG A 233 2.31 8.79 -17.24
C ARG A 233 3.76 9.14 -16.95
N SER A 234 4.13 9.14 -15.68
CA SER A 234 5.42 9.67 -15.24
C SER A 234 6.31 8.62 -14.58
N TRP A 235 5.74 7.48 -14.14
CA TRP A 235 6.51 6.47 -13.46
C TRP A 235 7.31 5.64 -14.44
N GLN A 236 8.56 5.42 -14.09
CA GLN A 236 9.51 4.60 -14.82
C GLN A 236 10.31 3.75 -13.84
N GLY A 237 10.85 2.65 -14.33
CA GLY A 237 11.66 1.80 -13.48
C GLY A 237 12.05 0.51 -14.12
N LYS A 238 12.78 -0.28 -13.36
CA LYS A 238 13.22 -1.62 -13.73
C LYS A 238 12.90 -2.57 -12.60
N ALA A 239 12.43 -3.75 -12.92
CA ALA A 239 12.21 -4.82 -11.98
C ALA A 239 12.70 -6.14 -12.53
N SER A 240 13.25 -6.96 -11.64
CA SER A 240 13.50 -8.38 -11.86
C SER A 240 12.42 -9.16 -11.15
N VAL A 241 11.75 -10.03 -11.86
CA VAL A 241 10.60 -10.80 -11.37
C VAL A 241 10.89 -12.27 -11.56
N GLU A 242 10.67 -13.04 -10.51
CA GLU A 242 10.76 -14.49 -10.52
C GLU A 242 9.45 -15.06 -9.98
N MET A 243 8.94 -16.07 -10.68
CA MET A 243 7.76 -16.83 -10.25
C MET A 243 8.11 -18.31 -10.19
N ALA A 244 7.77 -18.93 -9.09
CA ALA A 244 7.94 -20.37 -8.89
C ALA A 244 6.58 -21.05 -8.72
N ASN A 245 6.47 -22.28 -9.23
CA ASN A 245 5.27 -23.10 -9.16
C ASN A 245 4.02 -22.35 -9.65
N SER A 246 4.15 -21.60 -10.72
CA SER A 246 3.09 -20.75 -11.23
C SER A 246 2.13 -21.52 -12.11
N ARG A 247 0.83 -21.19 -11.97
CA ARG A 247 -0.26 -21.70 -12.79
C ARG A 247 -1.11 -20.52 -13.23
N LEU A 248 -1.30 -20.40 -14.53
CA LEU A 248 -2.16 -19.42 -15.15
C LEU A 248 -3.38 -20.15 -15.71
N GLU A 249 -4.55 -19.90 -15.14
CA GLU A 249 -5.81 -20.51 -15.58
C GLU A 249 -6.50 -19.63 -16.66
N GLY A 250 -7.18 -20.27 -17.60
CA GLY A 250 -7.89 -19.59 -18.67
C GLY A 250 -7.04 -19.03 -19.80
N MET A 251 -5.72 -19.23 -19.77
CA MET A 251 -4.82 -18.90 -20.88
C MET A 251 -3.84 -20.02 -21.12
N ASN A 252 -3.92 -20.62 -22.30
CA ASN A 252 -2.90 -21.53 -22.78
C ASN A 252 -1.86 -20.74 -23.60
N PHE A 253 -0.70 -20.52 -23.00
CA PHE A 253 0.38 -19.77 -23.64
C PHE A 253 0.87 -20.44 -24.93
N GLN A 254 0.80 -21.76 -25.01
CA GLN A 254 1.11 -22.50 -26.24
C GLN A 254 0.12 -22.22 -27.36
N GLN A 255 -1.18 -22.11 -27.05
CA GLN A 255 -2.19 -21.68 -28.01
C GLN A 255 -1.96 -20.24 -28.49
N LEU A 256 -1.57 -19.33 -27.60
CA LEU A 256 -1.27 -17.94 -27.99
C LEU A 256 -0.05 -17.88 -28.92
N VAL A 257 1.01 -18.62 -28.61
CA VAL A 257 2.20 -18.69 -29.47
C VAL A 257 1.86 -19.36 -30.80
N GLN A 258 1.09 -20.44 -30.78
CA GLN A 258 0.66 -21.14 -31.99
C GLN A 258 -0.26 -20.27 -32.86
N ARG A 259 -1.20 -19.52 -32.28
CA ARG A 259 -2.03 -18.55 -33.00
C ARG A 259 -1.22 -17.39 -33.60
N ALA A 260 -0.15 -16.98 -32.92
CA ALA A 260 0.77 -15.97 -33.43
C ALA A 260 1.61 -16.50 -34.61
N VAL A 261 2.02 -17.75 -34.54
CA VAL A 261 2.80 -18.43 -35.60
C VAL A 261 1.91 -18.81 -36.77
N THR A 262 0.69 -19.31 -36.55
CA THR A 262 -0.27 -19.67 -37.62
C THR A 262 -0.83 -18.48 -38.37
N ARG A 263 -0.80 -17.28 -37.80
CA ARG A 263 -1.13 -16.04 -38.56
C ARG A 263 -0.15 -15.75 -39.67
N ASN A 264 1.05 -16.31 -39.59
CA ASN A 264 2.07 -16.18 -40.63
C ASN A 264 2.09 -17.34 -41.64
N ASN A 265 1.44 -18.45 -41.36
CA ASN A 265 1.42 -19.63 -42.26
C ASN A 265 -0.05 -20.12 -42.33
N ASN A 266 -0.61 -20.11 -43.57
CA ASN A 266 -1.95 -20.56 -43.90
C ASN A 266 -2.11 -22.10 -43.88
N ASP A 267 -1.72 -22.77 -42.82
CA ASP A 267 -1.98 -24.20 -42.67
C ASP A 267 -2.80 -24.49 -41.42
N VAL A 268 -4.04 -24.94 -41.69
CA VAL A 268 -5.00 -25.38 -40.68
C VAL A 268 -4.61 -26.80 -40.26
N GLN A 269 -4.03 -26.96 -39.10
CA GLN A 269 -3.90 -28.27 -38.47
C GLN A 269 -4.73 -28.36 -37.17
N ALA A 270 -5.29 -29.57 -37.05
CA ALA A 270 -6.23 -30.11 -36.10
C ALA A 270 -6.16 -29.52 -34.66
N GLN A 271 -7.35 -29.27 -34.14
CA GLN A 271 -7.69 -28.97 -32.78
C GLN A 271 -7.19 -30.12 -31.88
N GLN A 272 -6.05 -29.90 -31.21
CA GLN A 272 -5.65 -30.72 -30.08
C GLN A 272 -6.28 -30.10 -28.83
N ASP A 273 -6.91 -30.94 -28.02
CA ASP A 273 -7.39 -30.57 -26.69
C ASP A 273 -6.17 -30.22 -25.81
N TYR A 274 -5.94 -28.94 -25.64
CA TYR A 274 -4.92 -28.44 -24.71
C TYR A 274 -5.60 -28.13 -23.37
N ASP A 275 -4.90 -28.46 -22.31
CA ASP A 275 -5.31 -28.07 -20.96
C ASP A 275 -5.49 -26.55 -20.87
N ASP A 276 -6.57 -26.07 -20.29
CA ASP A 276 -6.90 -24.64 -20.19
C ASP A 276 -5.97 -23.87 -19.22
N ALA A 277 -4.88 -24.48 -18.78
CA ALA A 277 -3.94 -23.89 -17.86
C ALA A 277 -2.50 -24.03 -18.31
N THR A 278 -1.71 -22.98 -18.13
CA THR A 278 -0.25 -23.04 -18.28
C THR A 278 0.39 -23.20 -16.92
N VAL A 279 1.16 -24.26 -16.74
CA VAL A 279 1.93 -24.54 -15.52
C VAL A 279 3.41 -24.33 -15.81
N MET A 280 4.05 -23.50 -14.99
CA MET A 280 5.49 -23.23 -15.08
C MET A 280 6.15 -23.50 -13.73
N ALA A 281 7.20 -24.32 -13.72
CA ALA A 281 7.96 -24.58 -12.50
C ALA A 281 8.75 -23.35 -12.06
N HIS A 282 9.30 -22.63 -13.02
CA HIS A 282 10.06 -21.41 -12.77
C HIS A 282 9.94 -20.47 -13.98
N PHE A 283 9.71 -19.20 -13.69
CA PHE A 283 9.68 -18.12 -14.69
C PHE A 283 10.48 -16.95 -14.17
N SER A 284 11.32 -16.36 -15.00
CA SER A 284 12.01 -15.11 -14.69
C SER A 284 11.84 -14.12 -15.83
N ALA A 285 11.65 -12.87 -15.48
CA ALA A 285 11.56 -11.77 -16.44
C ALA A 285 12.17 -10.49 -15.85
N SER A 286 12.67 -9.65 -16.73
CA SER A 286 12.98 -8.27 -16.39
C SER A 286 12.02 -7.37 -17.14
N ALA A 287 11.45 -6.40 -16.44
CA ALA A 287 10.56 -5.42 -17.01
C ALA A 287 11.17 -4.02 -16.86
N THR A 288 10.99 -3.22 -17.87
CA THR A 288 11.29 -1.79 -17.84
C THR A 288 9.99 -1.06 -18.17
N LEU A 289 9.59 -0.13 -17.31
CA LEU A 289 8.45 0.76 -17.48
C LEU A 289 8.89 2.03 -18.19
#